data_afdc82b5784279b82353cd6017f6e6da
#
_entry.id   afdc82b5784279b82353cd6017f6e6da
#
_cell.length_a   1.000
_cell.length_b   1.000
_cell.length_c   1.000
_cell.angle_alpha   90.00
_cell.angle_beta   90.00
_cell.angle_gamma   90.00
#
_symmetry.space_group_name_H-M   'P 1'
#
loop_
_entity.id
_entity.type
_entity.pdbx_description
1 polymer ?
#
loop_
_entity_poly.entity_id
_entity_poly.type
_entity_poly.pdbx_seq_one_letter_code
_entity_poly.pdbx_strand_id
1 'polypeptide(L)'
;YSSAASDVYKRQKPDYIYINSKELQIYEDKDKKVKTIAGKFQNAEGPVKGHNVEPIYFDIELKKGKEFHFKLPTTHNSFVYLVDGEIIIGEKKHDTVKGSTLILLTKGEELKIKSKLNSKFLLISGKPINEEIARGGPFVMNTKSEILEAVNDYHNGTFVK
;
A
#
# COMPACT_ATOMS: atom_id res chain seq x y z
N TYR A 1 -7.43 2.60 9.80
CA TYR A 1 -6.63 3.08 10.95
C TYR A 1 -5.56 4.03 10.43
N SER A 2 -5.62 5.29 10.85
CA SER A 2 -4.53 6.24 10.63
C SER A 2 -3.30 5.71 11.36
N SER A 3 -2.20 5.51 10.65
CA SER A 3 -0.90 5.27 11.28
C SER A 3 -0.59 6.45 12.22
N ALA A 4 0.26 6.23 13.21
CA ALA A 4 0.81 7.27 14.06
C ALA A 4 1.75 8.18 13.23
N ALA A 5 1.26 8.78 12.17
CA ALA A 5 1.97 9.83 11.47
C ALA A 5 2.18 11.00 12.42
N SER A 6 3.30 11.70 12.31
CA SER A 6 3.67 12.76 13.24
C SER A 6 2.50 13.70 13.50
N ASP A 7 2.38 14.21 14.72
CA ASP A 7 1.32 15.11 15.19
C ASP A 7 1.07 16.28 14.21
N VAL A 8 2.10 16.77 13.54
CA VAL A 8 2.04 17.82 12.52
C VAL A 8 1.06 17.48 11.40
N TYR A 9 1.05 16.24 10.89
CA TYR A 9 0.14 15.86 9.81
C TYR A 9 -1.31 15.68 10.28
N LYS A 10 -1.53 15.28 11.53
CA LYS A 10 -2.89 15.08 12.07
C LYS A 10 -3.61 16.37 12.37
N ARG A 11 -2.89 17.46 12.59
CA ARG A 11 -3.43 18.80 12.92
C ARG A 11 -3.58 19.71 11.72
N GLN A 12 -3.20 19.26 10.51
CA GLN A 12 -3.41 20.04 9.29
C GLN A 12 -4.89 20.12 8.92
N LYS A 13 -5.25 21.13 8.14
CA LYS A 13 -6.59 21.20 7.56
C LYS A 13 -6.89 19.91 6.79
N PRO A 14 -8.09 19.35 6.97
CA PRO A 14 -8.51 18.20 6.17
C PRO A 14 -8.39 18.51 4.69
N ASP A 15 -7.73 17.63 3.97
CA ASP A 15 -7.56 17.71 2.52
C ASP A 15 -7.65 16.31 1.92
N TYR A 16 -8.07 16.24 0.68
CA TYR A 16 -8.00 15.02 -0.12
C TYR A 16 -7.65 15.37 -1.57
N ILE A 17 -6.90 14.48 -2.20
CA ILE A 17 -6.49 14.64 -3.58
C ILE A 17 -7.34 13.70 -4.43
N TYR A 18 -8.16 14.26 -5.32
CA TYR A 18 -8.85 13.48 -6.34
C TYR A 18 -7.90 13.22 -7.51
N ILE A 19 -7.65 11.96 -7.79
CA ILE A 19 -6.82 11.53 -8.93
C ILE A 19 -7.74 10.88 -9.95
N ASN A 20 -7.86 11.50 -11.12
CA ASN A 20 -8.64 10.93 -12.21
C ASN A 20 -7.92 9.69 -12.77
N SER A 21 -8.67 8.68 -13.18
CA SER A 21 -8.12 7.46 -13.78
C SER A 21 -7.24 7.73 -15.01
N LYS A 22 -7.45 8.85 -15.71
CA LYS A 22 -6.64 9.29 -16.84
C LYS A 22 -5.25 9.81 -16.47
N GLU A 23 -5.06 10.17 -15.19
CA GLU A 23 -3.77 10.65 -14.65
C GLU A 23 -2.88 9.49 -14.21
N LEU A 24 -3.45 8.29 -14.08
CA LEU A 24 -2.68 7.11 -13.74
C LEU A 24 -1.83 6.66 -14.92
N GLN A 25 -0.53 6.55 -14.70
CA GLN A 25 0.35 5.97 -15.70
C GLN A 25 0.19 4.45 -15.72
N ILE A 26 0.10 3.91 -16.91
CA ILE A 26 -0.15 2.50 -17.15
C ILE A 26 1.02 1.96 -17.96
N TYR A 27 1.64 0.89 -17.44
CA TYR A 27 2.51 0.03 -18.23
C TYR A 27 1.65 -1.11 -18.80
N GLU A 28 1.72 -1.34 -20.09
CA GLU A 28 0.99 -2.44 -20.73
C GLU A 28 1.86 -3.11 -21.79
N ASP A 29 1.93 -4.41 -21.74
CA ASP A 29 2.54 -5.26 -22.75
C ASP A 29 1.60 -6.41 -23.14
N LYS A 30 2.07 -7.35 -23.96
CA LYS A 30 1.27 -8.50 -24.39
C LYS A 30 0.82 -9.43 -23.26
N ASP A 31 1.49 -9.39 -22.11
CA ASP A 31 1.35 -10.35 -21.01
C ASP A 31 0.65 -9.77 -19.78
N LYS A 32 0.79 -8.47 -19.55
CA LYS A 32 0.29 -7.79 -18.34
C LYS A 32 -0.02 -6.32 -18.57
N LYS A 33 -0.87 -5.82 -17.67
CA LYS A 33 -1.18 -4.40 -17.53
C LYS A 33 -0.99 -4.00 -16.07
N VAL A 34 -0.23 -2.94 -15.82
CA VAL A 34 0.07 -2.43 -14.49
C VAL A 34 -0.32 -0.96 -14.42
N LYS A 35 -1.33 -0.64 -13.61
CA LYS A 35 -1.67 0.74 -13.25
C LYS A 35 -0.86 1.12 -12.02
N THR A 36 -0.08 2.17 -12.12
CA THR A 36 0.77 2.65 -11.05
C THR A 36 0.07 3.78 -10.30
N ILE A 37 -0.37 3.50 -9.07
CA ILE A 37 -1.05 4.46 -8.20
C ILE A 37 -0.02 5.19 -7.33
N ALA A 38 0.93 4.46 -6.77
CA ALA A 38 2.08 4.99 -6.03
C ALA A 38 3.34 4.19 -6.35
N GLY A 39 4.50 4.83 -6.27
CA GLY A 39 5.79 4.24 -6.63
C GLY A 39 6.03 4.22 -8.13
N LYS A 40 6.95 3.36 -8.58
CA LYS A 40 7.37 3.28 -9.98
C LYS A 40 7.43 1.84 -10.47
N PHE A 41 6.84 1.58 -11.63
CA PHE A 41 6.95 0.32 -12.35
C PHE A 41 7.43 0.61 -13.78
N GLN A 42 8.63 0.14 -14.12
CA GLN A 42 9.28 0.43 -15.40
C GLN A 42 9.33 1.95 -15.66
N ASN A 43 8.68 2.41 -16.75
CA ASN A 43 8.57 3.81 -17.11
C ASN A 43 7.32 4.52 -16.53
N ALA A 44 6.43 3.78 -15.87
CA ALA A 44 5.21 4.33 -15.27
C ALA A 44 5.46 4.73 -13.80
N GLU A 45 5.11 5.96 -13.44
CA GLU A 45 5.23 6.49 -12.08
C GLU A 45 3.86 6.93 -11.56
N GLY A 46 3.54 6.53 -10.32
CA GLY A 46 2.27 6.87 -9.68
C GLY A 46 2.19 8.33 -9.23
N PRO A 47 1.01 8.96 -9.33
CA PRO A 47 0.79 10.32 -8.88
C PRO A 47 0.82 10.47 -7.35
N VAL A 48 0.52 9.41 -6.61
CA VAL A 48 0.55 9.44 -5.13
C VAL A 48 1.99 9.39 -4.65
N LYS A 49 2.40 10.49 -4.00
CA LYS A 49 3.72 10.59 -3.37
C LYS A 49 3.56 10.43 -1.87
N GLY A 50 4.25 9.46 -1.30
CA GLY A 50 4.30 9.25 0.15
C GLY A 50 5.63 9.75 0.70
N HIS A 51 5.58 10.54 1.77
CA HIS A 51 6.81 11.14 2.32
C HIS A 51 7.63 10.12 3.10
N ASN A 52 7.09 9.57 4.18
CA ASN A 52 7.87 8.72 5.10
C ASN A 52 7.71 7.21 4.85
N VAL A 53 6.62 6.79 4.21
CA VAL A 53 6.30 5.37 4.00
C VAL A 53 6.72 4.84 2.64
N GLU A 54 7.15 5.71 1.72
CA GLU A 54 7.62 5.33 0.38
C GLU A 54 6.66 4.31 -0.29
N PRO A 55 5.36 4.65 -0.48
CA PRO A 55 4.37 3.66 -0.85
C PRO A 55 4.59 3.12 -2.25
N ILE A 56 4.34 1.83 -2.41
CA ILE A 56 4.18 1.15 -3.69
C ILE A 56 2.74 0.64 -3.74
N TYR A 57 2.01 1.03 -4.77
CA TYR A 57 0.64 0.57 -4.98
C TYR A 57 0.38 0.38 -6.47
N PHE A 58 0.26 -0.88 -6.88
CA PHE A 58 -0.02 -1.28 -8.25
C PHE A 58 -1.32 -2.08 -8.34
N ASP A 59 -2.16 -1.78 -9.34
CA ASP A 59 -3.28 -2.60 -9.79
C ASP A 59 -2.83 -3.37 -11.04
N ILE A 60 -2.73 -4.69 -10.94
CA ILE A 60 -2.10 -5.55 -11.93
C ILE A 60 -3.12 -6.51 -12.52
N GLU A 61 -3.19 -6.52 -13.84
CA GLU A 61 -3.87 -7.55 -14.63
C GLU A 61 -2.79 -8.42 -15.30
N LEU A 62 -2.82 -9.73 -15.06
CA LEU A 62 -1.84 -10.69 -15.55
C LEU A 62 -2.54 -11.79 -16.34
N LYS A 63 -2.14 -12.00 -17.59
CA LYS A 63 -2.74 -13.04 -18.44
C LYS A 63 -2.35 -14.45 -17.98
N LYS A 64 -3.23 -15.41 -18.28
CA LYS A 64 -3.03 -16.83 -17.98
C LYS A 64 -1.65 -17.32 -18.43
N GLY A 65 -0.95 -18.04 -17.57
CA GLY A 65 0.36 -18.65 -17.81
C GLY A 65 1.52 -17.68 -17.79
N LYS A 66 1.28 -16.38 -17.53
CA LYS A 66 2.30 -15.34 -17.54
C LYS A 66 2.83 -15.06 -16.15
N GLU A 67 3.95 -14.33 -16.08
CA GLU A 67 4.67 -14.06 -14.85
C GLU A 67 4.82 -12.55 -14.62
N PHE A 68 4.67 -12.17 -13.37
CA PHE A 68 4.96 -10.83 -12.87
C PHE A 68 6.16 -10.90 -11.92
N HIS A 69 7.16 -10.08 -12.18
CA HIS A 69 8.36 -9.95 -11.36
C HIS A 69 8.51 -8.50 -10.93
N PHE A 70 8.81 -8.31 -9.64
CA PHE A 70 9.06 -6.98 -9.11
C PHE A 70 10.07 -7.04 -7.94
N LYS A 71 11.03 -6.11 -7.95
CA LYS A 71 11.98 -5.96 -6.84
C LYS A 71 11.35 -5.15 -5.73
N LEU A 72 11.25 -5.74 -4.55
CA LEU A 72 10.72 -5.12 -3.34
C LEU A 72 11.86 -4.60 -2.46
N PRO A 73 11.72 -3.40 -1.87
CA PRO A 73 12.65 -2.96 -0.83
C PRO A 73 12.56 -3.88 0.39
N THR A 74 13.68 -4.40 0.86
CA THR A 74 13.74 -5.32 2.02
C THR A 74 13.25 -4.70 3.33
N THR A 75 13.27 -3.36 3.39
CA THR A 75 12.78 -2.59 4.55
C THR A 75 11.27 -2.46 4.60
N HIS A 76 10.57 -2.74 3.49
CA HIS A 76 9.11 -2.58 3.42
C HIS A 76 8.37 -3.78 4.01
N ASN A 77 7.17 -3.52 4.51
CA ASN A 77 6.13 -4.52 4.69
C ASN A 77 5.27 -4.54 3.43
N SER A 78 5.00 -5.73 2.93
CA SER A 78 4.34 -5.88 1.63
C SER A 78 3.26 -6.94 1.69
N PHE A 79 2.21 -6.74 0.90
CA PHE A 79 1.18 -7.75 0.70
C PHE A 79 0.62 -7.70 -0.73
N VAL A 80 0.05 -8.81 -1.14
CA VAL A 80 -0.72 -8.95 -2.37
C VAL A 80 -2.16 -9.24 -2.02
N TYR A 81 -3.10 -8.52 -2.62
CA TYR A 81 -4.52 -8.85 -2.56
C TYR A 81 -4.97 -9.36 -3.92
N LEU A 82 -5.23 -10.66 -4.00
CA LEU A 82 -5.77 -11.29 -5.19
C LEU A 82 -7.27 -10.97 -5.29
N VAL A 83 -7.65 -10.14 -6.22
CA VAL A 83 -9.04 -9.73 -6.46
C VAL A 83 -9.80 -10.83 -7.17
N ASP A 84 -9.22 -11.37 -8.24
CA ASP A 84 -9.82 -12.42 -9.06
C ASP A 84 -8.75 -13.27 -9.73
N GLY A 85 -9.13 -14.51 -10.11
CA GLY A 85 -8.25 -15.45 -10.78
C GLY A 85 -7.57 -16.46 -9.86
N GLU A 86 -6.48 -17.04 -10.33
CA GLU A 86 -5.68 -18.04 -9.61
C GLU A 86 -4.20 -17.80 -9.91
N ILE A 87 -3.41 -17.64 -8.86
CA ILE A 87 -1.97 -17.37 -8.94
C ILE A 87 -1.15 -18.37 -8.14
N ILE A 88 0.10 -18.55 -8.53
CA ILE A 88 1.15 -19.17 -7.73
C ILE A 88 2.07 -18.04 -7.28
N ILE A 89 2.37 -17.97 -5.98
CA ILE A 89 3.25 -17.00 -5.37
C ILE A 89 4.30 -17.73 -4.54
N GLY A 90 5.55 -17.26 -4.57
CA GLY A 90 6.67 -17.94 -3.95
C GLY A 90 7.27 -19.03 -4.82
N GLU A 91 8.18 -19.82 -4.24
CA GLU A 91 8.96 -20.84 -4.97
C GLU A 91 8.33 -22.24 -4.94
N LYS A 92 7.39 -22.49 -4.03
CA LYS A 92 6.80 -23.82 -3.83
C LYS A 92 5.49 -23.98 -4.63
N LYS A 93 5.34 -25.08 -5.32
CA LYS A 93 4.11 -25.43 -6.07
C LYS A 93 2.82 -25.44 -5.23
N HIS A 94 2.94 -25.44 -3.91
CA HIS A 94 1.80 -25.51 -3.00
C HIS A 94 1.19 -24.15 -2.67
N ASP A 95 1.83 -23.06 -3.04
CA ASP A 95 1.37 -21.70 -2.75
C ASP A 95 0.41 -21.18 -3.83
N THR A 96 -0.50 -22.04 -4.27
CA THR A 96 -1.58 -21.67 -5.19
C THR A 96 -2.69 -20.97 -4.42
N VAL A 97 -3.01 -19.76 -4.84
CA VAL A 97 -4.03 -18.90 -4.21
C VAL A 97 -5.12 -18.58 -5.22
N LYS A 98 -6.36 -18.61 -4.75
CA LYS A 98 -7.57 -18.28 -5.53
C LYS A 98 -8.14 -16.94 -5.07
N GLY A 99 -8.96 -16.32 -5.92
CA GLY A 99 -9.46 -14.96 -5.76
C GLY A 99 -10.04 -14.60 -4.40
N SER A 100 -10.10 -13.31 -4.12
CA SER A 100 -10.53 -12.69 -2.86
C SER A 100 -9.66 -13.07 -1.65
N THR A 101 -8.34 -13.16 -1.85
CA THR A 101 -7.40 -13.58 -0.81
C THR A 101 -6.31 -12.54 -0.57
N LEU A 102 -6.08 -12.20 0.71
CA LEU A 102 -4.95 -11.39 1.16
C LEU A 102 -3.75 -12.28 1.46
N ILE A 103 -2.60 -11.96 0.87
CA ILE A 103 -1.35 -12.69 1.00
C ILE A 103 -0.32 -11.76 1.62
N LEU A 104 0.05 -12.01 2.87
CA LEU A 104 1.13 -11.29 3.53
C LEU A 104 2.47 -11.85 3.07
N LEU A 105 3.35 -10.97 2.61
CA LEU A 105 4.67 -11.37 2.13
C LEU A 105 5.68 -11.34 3.28
N THR A 106 6.57 -12.32 3.28
CA THR A 106 7.77 -12.29 4.12
C THR A 106 8.78 -11.31 3.56
N LYS A 107 9.77 -10.92 4.36
CA LYS A 107 10.87 -10.07 3.88
C LYS A 107 11.62 -10.77 2.75
N GLY A 108 11.87 -10.04 1.69
CA GLY A 108 12.57 -10.54 0.50
C GLY A 108 12.80 -9.41 -0.50
N GLU A 109 13.69 -9.63 -1.45
CA GLU A 109 14.06 -8.62 -2.46
C GLU A 109 13.25 -8.76 -3.75
N GLU A 110 12.63 -9.91 -3.97
CA GLU A 110 11.96 -10.20 -5.23
C GLU A 110 10.60 -10.86 -5.01
N LEU A 111 9.60 -10.32 -5.67
CA LEU A 111 8.27 -10.90 -5.77
C LEU A 111 8.12 -11.56 -7.14
N LYS A 112 7.79 -12.86 -7.14
CA LYS A 112 7.46 -13.64 -8.33
C LYS A 112 6.05 -14.18 -8.21
N ILE A 113 5.21 -13.85 -9.18
CA ILE A 113 3.82 -14.32 -9.28
C ILE A 113 3.62 -14.92 -10.66
N LYS A 114 3.06 -16.13 -10.72
CA LYS A 114 2.65 -16.79 -11.96
C LYS A 114 1.15 -16.97 -11.98
N SER A 115 0.49 -16.52 -13.03
CA SER A 115 -0.95 -16.70 -13.22
C SER A 115 -1.29 -18.07 -13.78
N LYS A 116 -2.24 -18.76 -13.15
CA LYS A 116 -2.85 -19.99 -13.69
C LYS A 116 -4.09 -19.70 -14.53
N LEU A 117 -4.79 -18.61 -14.21
CA LEU A 117 -5.91 -18.03 -14.97
C LEU A 117 -5.62 -16.56 -15.22
N ASN A 118 -6.40 -15.89 -16.08
CA ASN A 118 -6.33 -14.43 -16.11
C ASN A 118 -6.63 -13.92 -14.70
N SER A 119 -5.73 -13.13 -14.15
CA SER A 119 -5.78 -12.77 -12.74
C SER A 119 -5.63 -11.27 -12.57
N LYS A 120 -6.33 -10.75 -11.57
CA LYS A 120 -6.23 -9.36 -11.14
C LYS A 120 -5.84 -9.30 -9.68
N PHE A 121 -4.80 -8.53 -9.35
CA PHE A 121 -4.33 -8.39 -7.98
C PHE A 121 -3.72 -7.01 -7.73
N LEU A 122 -3.73 -6.63 -6.47
CA LEU A 122 -3.08 -5.42 -5.97
C LEU A 122 -1.77 -5.81 -5.29
N LEU A 123 -0.70 -5.09 -5.59
CA LEU A 123 0.54 -5.12 -4.82
C LEU A 123 0.63 -3.82 -4.02
N ILE A 124 0.71 -3.97 -2.70
CA ILE A 124 0.84 -2.84 -1.78
C ILE A 124 2.04 -3.08 -0.89
N SER A 125 2.89 -2.06 -0.79
CA SER A 125 4.13 -2.12 -0.04
C SER A 125 4.43 -0.75 0.56
N GLY A 126 5.03 -0.72 1.74
CA GLY A 126 5.42 0.52 2.39
C GLY A 126 6.43 0.29 3.50
N LYS A 127 7.29 1.28 3.70
CA LYS A 127 8.25 1.32 4.79
C LYS A 127 7.50 1.48 6.12
N PRO A 128 7.70 0.60 7.09
CA PRO A 128 7.08 0.75 8.41
C PRO A 128 7.66 1.97 9.13
N ILE A 129 6.80 2.75 9.77
CA ILE A 129 7.20 3.96 10.48
C ILE A 129 7.95 3.60 11.77
N ASN A 130 7.63 2.45 12.40
CA ASN A 130 8.24 1.95 13.64
C ASN A 130 8.12 2.92 14.82
N GLU A 131 6.99 3.63 14.90
CA GLU A 131 6.66 4.53 15.99
C GLU A 131 5.80 3.82 17.03
N GLU A 132 5.89 4.24 18.29
CA GLU A 132 4.96 3.80 19.33
C GLU A 132 3.53 4.26 19.02
N ILE A 133 2.54 3.50 19.51
CA ILE A 133 1.14 3.79 19.26
C ILE A 133 0.39 3.88 20.58
N ALA A 134 -0.11 5.08 20.89
CA ALA A 134 -1.07 5.32 21.96
C ALA A 134 -2.45 5.61 21.37
N ARG A 135 -3.50 5.09 22.01
CA ARG A 135 -4.90 5.31 21.58
C ARG A 135 -5.73 5.86 22.71
N GLY A 136 -6.62 6.81 22.40
CA GLY A 136 -7.59 7.37 23.32
C GLY A 136 -8.79 7.96 22.58
N GLY A 137 -9.98 7.33 22.72
CA GLY A 137 -11.14 7.71 21.93
C GLY A 137 -10.87 7.67 20.44
N PRO A 138 -11.17 8.76 19.69
CA PRO A 138 -10.91 8.84 18.25
C PRO A 138 -9.44 9.13 17.92
N PHE A 139 -8.60 9.45 18.91
CA PHE A 139 -7.23 9.87 18.69
C PHE A 139 -6.25 8.69 18.71
N VAL A 140 -5.28 8.74 17.81
CA VAL A 140 -4.12 7.83 17.76
C VAL A 140 -2.88 8.72 17.68
N MET A 141 -2.03 8.63 18.68
CA MET A 141 -0.79 9.40 18.84
C MET A 141 0.37 8.46 19.15
N ASN A 142 1.56 9.00 19.40
CA ASN A 142 2.71 8.19 19.79
C ASN A 142 2.75 7.95 21.29
N THR A 143 2.31 8.92 22.09
CA THR A 143 2.34 8.86 23.56
C THR A 143 0.97 9.13 24.19
N LYS A 144 0.82 8.72 25.45
CA LYS A 144 -0.39 9.03 26.23
C LYS A 144 -0.53 10.52 26.53
N SER A 145 0.57 11.25 26.69
CA SER A 145 0.54 12.72 26.87
C SER A 145 0.00 13.43 25.66
N GLU A 146 0.41 13.02 24.46
CA GLU A 146 -0.14 13.54 23.19
C GLU A 146 -1.64 13.25 23.03
N ILE A 147 -2.12 12.10 23.52
CA ILE A 147 -3.56 11.82 23.55
C ILE A 147 -4.31 12.84 24.43
N LEU A 148 -3.79 13.12 25.64
CA LEU A 148 -4.41 14.09 26.55
C LEU A 148 -4.41 15.50 25.95
N GLU A 149 -3.29 15.92 25.35
CA GLU A 149 -3.20 17.20 24.64
C GLU A 149 -4.22 17.26 23.49
N ALA A 150 -4.30 16.22 22.66
CA ALA A 150 -5.24 16.16 21.55
C ALA A 150 -6.71 16.27 22.00
N VAL A 151 -7.07 15.61 23.12
CA VAL A 151 -8.41 15.72 23.71
C VAL A 151 -8.68 17.14 24.19
N ASN A 152 -7.74 17.75 24.89
CA ASN A 152 -7.88 19.13 25.38
C ASN A 152 -8.02 20.12 24.22
N ASP A 153 -7.17 20.00 23.21
CA ASP A 153 -7.20 20.87 22.03
C ASP A 153 -8.52 20.71 21.25
N TYR A 154 -9.03 19.49 21.16
CA TYR A 154 -10.31 19.24 20.54
C TYR A 154 -11.46 19.94 21.29
N HIS A 155 -11.49 19.82 22.62
CA HIS A 155 -12.49 20.49 23.45
C HIS A 155 -12.41 22.01 23.37
N ASN A 156 -11.19 22.54 23.22
CA ASN A 156 -10.95 23.99 23.12
C ASN A 156 -11.09 24.53 21.68
N GLY A 157 -11.35 23.67 20.67
CA GLY A 157 -11.45 24.07 19.27
C GLY A 157 -10.12 24.47 18.62
N THR A 158 -8.98 24.05 19.20
CA THR A 158 -7.61 24.36 18.75
C THR A 158 -6.88 23.16 18.15
N PHE A 159 -7.57 22.08 17.88
CA PHE A 159 -6.96 20.85 17.39
C PHE A 159 -6.37 20.99 15.98
N VAL A 160 -7.05 21.68 15.09
CA VAL A 160 -6.58 21.97 13.72
C VAL A 160 -5.82 23.30 13.75
N LYS A 161 -4.58 23.29 13.28
CA LYS A 161 -3.68 24.46 13.21
C LYS A 161 -3.48 24.91 11.79
#